data_9e38a364095e1033877ead2bf2c29a82
#
_entry.id   9e38a364095e1033877ead2bf2c29a82
#
_cell.length_a   1.000
_cell.length_b   1.000
_cell.length_c   1.000
_cell.angle_alpha   90.00
_cell.angle_beta   90.00
_cell.angle_gamma   90.00
#
_symmetry.space_group_name_H-M   'P 1'
#
loop_
_entity.id
_entity.type
_entity.pdbx_description
1 polymer ?
#
loop_
_entity_poly.entity_id
_entity_poly.type
_entity_poly.pdbx_seq_one_letter_code
_entity_poly.pdbx_strand_id
1 'polypeptide(L)'
;MSDSSNKPLWGADNNALVALLAVNLVVAVAFVFMKVTYYLEGFPAMDFQKEIYQYVILLPAKLDQAPWTFITFNWTHDNFWALFTNMFWLFIFGNILQNVQANRHLFPIYLYSGIIAATSYVLHKGHEPLIGAQTSVLAIAMATIVIAPKYTILSNIAKGIPAWLLGILYAIITALSITTISIEESFSIVLGGLSGLLYAFLLKKEIDLGAWMHRLLSSINNSLTPKS
;
A
#
# COMPACT_ATOMS: atom_id res chain seq x y z
N MET A 1 22.14 -28.83 -0.71
CA MET A 1 21.44 -28.15 0.40
C MET A 1 21.76 -26.67 0.24
N SER A 2 20.85 -25.87 -0.27
CA SER A 2 21.03 -24.42 -0.40
C SER A 2 20.93 -23.82 1.00
N ASP A 3 21.98 -23.11 1.39
CA ASP A 3 22.10 -22.42 2.66
C ASP A 3 20.96 -21.40 2.82
N SER A 4 20.01 -21.70 3.70
CA SER A 4 18.82 -20.87 3.95
C SER A 4 19.11 -19.69 4.88
N SER A 5 20.36 -19.52 5.32
CA SER A 5 20.73 -18.56 6.39
C SER A 5 20.94 -17.12 5.93
N ASN A 6 20.98 -16.84 4.63
CA ASN A 6 21.32 -15.52 4.08
C ASN A 6 20.25 -14.91 3.15
N LYS A 7 18.97 -15.22 3.37
CA LYS A 7 17.92 -14.60 2.57
C LYS A 7 17.65 -13.18 3.04
N PRO A 8 17.73 -12.16 2.15
CA PRO A 8 17.43 -10.78 2.54
C PRO A 8 15.99 -10.67 3.03
N LEU A 9 15.79 -9.91 4.11
CA LEU A 9 14.48 -9.70 4.74
C LEU A 9 13.46 -9.05 3.81
N TRP A 10 13.91 -8.29 2.79
CA TRP A 10 13.06 -7.48 1.93
C TRP A 10 13.47 -7.55 0.46
N GLY A 11 12.57 -8.00 -0.39
CA GLY A 11 12.57 -7.69 -1.82
C GLY A 11 13.42 -8.53 -2.75
N ALA A 12 14.46 -9.23 -2.32
CA ALA A 12 15.28 -10.04 -3.22
C ALA A 12 14.75 -11.47 -3.44
N ASP A 13 14.03 -12.04 -2.45
CA ASP A 13 13.56 -13.42 -2.45
C ASP A 13 12.03 -13.55 -2.44
N ASN A 14 11.31 -12.73 -3.20
CA ASN A 14 9.85 -12.79 -3.28
C ASN A 14 9.10 -12.58 -1.94
N ASN A 15 9.70 -11.87 -0.98
CA ASN A 15 9.07 -11.62 0.33
C ASN A 15 8.46 -10.22 0.49
N ALA A 16 8.61 -9.31 -0.48
CA ALA A 16 8.09 -7.95 -0.37
C ALA A 16 6.56 -7.90 -0.22
N LEU A 17 5.84 -8.79 -0.91
CA LEU A 17 4.39 -8.90 -0.75
C LEU A 17 4.02 -9.35 0.66
N VAL A 18 4.66 -10.40 1.17
CA VAL A 18 4.41 -10.91 2.51
C VAL A 18 4.71 -9.84 3.56
N ALA A 19 5.78 -9.10 3.38
CA ALA A 19 6.15 -8.01 4.26
C ALA A 19 5.11 -6.86 4.24
N LEU A 20 4.63 -6.45 3.07
CA LEU A 20 3.57 -5.44 2.96
C LEU A 20 2.27 -5.89 3.61
N LEU A 21 1.84 -7.14 3.36
CA LEU A 21 0.65 -7.71 3.99
C LEU A 21 0.82 -7.78 5.52
N ALA A 22 1.97 -8.23 5.99
CA ALA A 22 2.26 -8.36 7.42
C ALA A 22 2.26 -6.99 8.13
N VAL A 23 2.89 -5.97 7.55
CA VAL A 23 2.90 -4.62 8.14
C VAL A 23 1.48 -4.06 8.24
N ASN A 24 0.68 -4.15 7.16
CA ASN A 24 -0.71 -3.71 7.20
C ASN A 24 -1.52 -4.45 8.28
N LEU A 25 -1.34 -5.77 8.40
CA LEU A 25 -2.03 -6.58 9.40
C LEU A 25 -1.59 -6.22 10.83
N VAL A 26 -0.28 -6.08 11.07
CA VAL A 26 0.25 -5.72 12.39
C VAL A 26 -0.26 -4.33 12.82
N VAL A 27 -0.24 -3.35 11.93
CA VAL A 27 -0.77 -2.02 12.21
C VAL A 27 -2.28 -2.08 12.50
N ALA A 28 -3.04 -2.84 11.71
CA ALA A 28 -4.48 -3.01 11.95
C ALA A 28 -4.77 -3.68 13.29
N VAL A 29 -4.03 -4.74 13.66
CA VAL A 29 -4.17 -5.42 14.97
C VAL A 29 -3.83 -4.46 16.11
N ALA A 30 -2.73 -3.71 16.00
CA ALA A 30 -2.35 -2.72 17.00
C ALA A 30 -3.42 -1.64 17.16
N PHE A 31 -4.00 -1.18 16.06
CA PHE A 31 -5.07 -0.16 16.07
C PHE A 31 -6.36 -0.69 16.71
N VAL A 32 -6.76 -1.91 16.36
CA VAL A 32 -7.92 -2.58 16.99
C VAL A 32 -7.67 -2.80 18.47
N PHE A 33 -6.46 -3.22 18.86
CA PHE A 33 -6.08 -3.41 20.25
C PHE A 33 -6.22 -2.10 21.05
N MET A 34 -5.67 -1.00 20.54
CA MET A 34 -5.82 0.31 21.18
C MET A 34 -7.29 0.72 21.33
N LYS A 35 -8.10 0.52 20.29
CA LYS A 35 -9.53 0.83 20.29
C LYS A 35 -10.30 0.01 21.31
N VAL A 36 -10.01 -1.28 21.41
CA VAL A 36 -10.66 -2.19 22.38
C VAL A 36 -10.26 -1.83 23.80
N THR A 37 -8.97 -1.58 24.06
CA THR A 37 -8.48 -1.16 25.38
C THR A 37 -9.16 0.12 25.84
N TYR A 38 -9.24 1.11 24.95
CA TYR A 38 -9.89 2.39 25.24
C TYR A 38 -11.38 2.21 25.62
N TYR A 39 -12.07 1.34 24.88
CA TYR A 39 -13.47 1.00 25.16
C TYR A 39 -13.64 0.25 26.50
N LEU A 40 -12.74 -0.69 26.82
CA LEU A 40 -12.80 -1.46 28.06
C LEU A 40 -12.51 -0.60 29.31
N GLU A 41 -11.72 0.46 29.17
CA GLU A 41 -11.48 1.44 30.25
C GLU A 41 -12.68 2.38 30.47
N GLY A 42 -13.76 2.24 29.70
CA GLY A 42 -15.00 3.01 29.85
C GLY A 42 -14.98 4.39 29.17
N PHE A 43 -13.98 4.67 28.33
CA PHE A 43 -13.95 5.92 27.57
C PHE A 43 -14.95 5.90 26.41
N PRO A 44 -15.66 6.99 26.14
CA PRO A 44 -16.54 7.09 24.98
C PRO A 44 -15.79 6.91 23.66
N ALA A 45 -16.42 6.29 22.67
CA ALA A 45 -15.83 6.12 21.33
C ALA A 45 -15.42 7.47 20.68
N MET A 46 -16.14 8.56 21.01
CA MET A 46 -15.79 9.92 20.56
C MET A 46 -14.43 10.39 21.10
N ASP A 47 -14.02 9.98 22.28
CA ASP A 47 -12.76 10.40 22.87
C ASP A 47 -11.60 9.67 22.20
N PHE A 48 -11.75 8.40 21.85
CA PHE A 48 -10.79 7.68 21.02
C PHE A 48 -10.55 8.40 19.69
N GLN A 49 -11.60 8.86 19.03
CA GLN A 49 -11.47 9.60 17.77
C GLN A 49 -10.74 10.93 17.96
N LYS A 50 -10.97 11.64 19.05
CA LYS A 50 -10.34 12.93 19.33
C LYS A 50 -8.89 12.81 19.80
N GLU A 51 -8.59 11.79 20.61
CA GLU A 51 -7.31 11.69 21.31
C GLU A 51 -6.30 10.80 20.60
N ILE A 52 -6.75 9.69 19.96
CA ILE A 52 -5.84 8.69 19.36
C ILE A 52 -5.89 8.76 17.84
N TYR A 53 -7.10 8.83 17.27
CA TYR A 53 -7.30 8.69 15.83
C TYR A 53 -6.51 9.74 15.03
N GLN A 54 -6.47 10.99 15.50
CA GLN A 54 -5.74 12.10 14.88
C GLN A 54 -4.23 11.90 14.75
N TYR A 55 -3.63 10.98 15.54
CA TYR A 55 -2.19 10.67 15.49
C TYR A 55 -1.87 9.47 14.61
N VAL A 56 -2.86 8.82 14.03
CA VAL A 56 -2.70 7.59 13.25
C VAL A 56 -3.11 7.78 11.79
N ILE A 57 -4.06 8.68 11.53
CA ILE A 57 -4.61 8.99 10.22
C ILE A 57 -4.06 10.33 9.71
N LEU A 58 -4.08 10.55 8.40
CA LEU A 58 -3.70 11.84 7.84
C LEU A 58 -4.87 12.83 7.93
N LEU A 59 -4.70 13.84 8.75
CA LEU A 59 -5.58 14.99 8.85
C LEU A 59 -4.75 16.25 8.60
N PRO A 60 -4.94 16.98 7.48
CA PRO A 60 -4.10 18.14 7.13
C PRO A 60 -4.03 19.20 8.24
N ALA A 61 -5.13 19.44 8.97
CA ALA A 61 -5.18 20.38 10.07
C ALA A 61 -4.33 20.00 11.31
N LYS A 62 -3.83 18.76 11.36
CA LYS A 62 -3.03 18.22 12.47
C LYS A 62 -1.63 17.79 12.06
N LEU A 63 -1.25 18.06 10.83
CA LEU A 63 0.02 17.60 10.26
C LEU A 63 1.25 18.19 10.98
N ASP A 64 1.12 19.38 11.57
CA ASP A 64 2.14 20.02 12.41
C ASP A 64 2.39 19.26 13.73
N GLN A 65 1.35 18.61 14.26
CA GLN A 65 1.40 17.84 15.51
C GLN A 65 1.76 16.36 15.26
N ALA A 66 1.39 15.83 14.10
CA ALA A 66 1.58 14.43 13.74
C ALA A 66 2.13 14.28 12.31
N PRO A 67 3.33 14.79 11.98
CA PRO A 67 3.87 14.78 10.62
C PRO A 67 4.11 13.37 10.06
N TRP A 68 4.31 12.38 10.90
CA TRP A 68 4.45 10.97 10.48
C TRP A 68 3.20 10.42 9.79
N THR A 69 2.01 10.97 10.10
CA THR A 69 0.74 10.55 9.49
C THR A 69 0.74 10.76 7.97
N PHE A 70 1.57 11.66 7.45
CA PHE A 70 1.78 11.86 6.02
C PHE A 70 2.24 10.58 5.29
N ILE A 71 2.85 9.66 6.01
CA ILE A 71 3.31 8.37 5.48
C ILE A 71 2.50 7.22 6.08
N THR A 72 2.24 7.26 7.38
CA THR A 72 1.68 6.12 8.12
C THR A 72 0.20 5.86 7.87
N PHE A 73 -0.58 6.86 7.41
CA PHE A 73 -1.99 6.69 7.08
C PHE A 73 -2.25 5.52 6.12
N ASN A 74 -1.28 5.26 5.25
CA ASN A 74 -1.34 4.27 4.19
C ASN A 74 -1.35 2.81 4.70
N TRP A 75 -1.01 2.58 5.96
CA TRP A 75 -1.07 1.27 6.62
C TRP A 75 -2.21 1.16 7.63
N THR A 76 -2.91 2.25 7.90
CA THR A 76 -4.00 2.28 8.88
C THR A 76 -5.34 1.99 8.18
N HIS A 77 -6.20 1.20 8.83
CA HIS A 77 -7.52 0.87 8.32
C HIS A 77 -8.54 1.08 9.42
N ASP A 78 -9.66 1.72 9.11
CA ASP A 78 -10.72 2.07 10.06
C ASP A 78 -11.66 0.91 10.39
N ASN A 79 -11.79 -0.04 9.46
CA ASN A 79 -12.66 -1.19 9.59
C ASN A 79 -12.12 -2.45 8.90
N PHE A 80 -12.69 -3.60 9.29
CA PHE A 80 -12.28 -4.90 8.78
C PHE A 80 -12.45 -5.03 7.26
N TRP A 81 -13.52 -4.51 6.69
CA TRP A 81 -13.80 -4.67 5.26
C TRP A 81 -12.84 -3.86 4.41
N ALA A 82 -12.47 -2.66 4.85
CA ALA A 82 -11.45 -1.86 4.18
C ALA A 82 -10.09 -2.58 4.20
N LEU A 83 -9.68 -3.12 5.35
CA LEU A 83 -8.47 -3.95 5.46
C LEU A 83 -8.53 -5.16 4.53
N PHE A 84 -9.60 -5.96 4.64
CA PHE A 84 -9.75 -7.19 3.87
C PHE A 84 -9.70 -6.92 2.36
N THR A 85 -10.45 -5.95 1.87
CA THR A 85 -10.50 -5.61 0.45
C THR A 85 -9.14 -5.13 -0.06
N ASN A 86 -8.47 -4.25 0.68
CA ASN A 86 -7.15 -3.77 0.31
C ASN A 86 -6.11 -4.91 0.30
N MET A 87 -6.10 -5.77 1.31
CA MET A 87 -5.17 -6.91 1.37
C MET A 87 -5.47 -7.96 0.29
N PHE A 88 -6.73 -8.20 -0.03
CA PHE A 88 -7.13 -9.11 -1.10
C PHE A 88 -6.58 -8.64 -2.47
N TRP A 89 -6.80 -7.39 -2.83
CA TRP A 89 -6.30 -6.85 -4.09
C TRP A 89 -4.79 -6.69 -4.11
N LEU A 90 -4.18 -6.30 -2.98
CA LEU A 90 -2.72 -6.27 -2.83
C LEU A 90 -2.12 -7.66 -3.04
N PHE A 91 -2.75 -8.70 -2.48
CA PHE A 91 -2.32 -10.09 -2.69
C PHE A 91 -2.40 -10.49 -4.18
N ILE A 92 -3.52 -10.21 -4.85
CA ILE A 92 -3.68 -10.56 -6.27
C ILE A 92 -2.61 -9.89 -7.13
N PHE A 93 -2.52 -8.58 -7.11
CA PHE A 93 -1.60 -7.84 -7.97
C PHE A 93 -0.14 -8.01 -7.54
N GLY A 94 0.12 -8.05 -6.23
CA GLY A 94 1.44 -8.32 -5.70
C GLY A 94 1.96 -9.69 -6.11
N ASN A 95 1.14 -10.72 -6.07
CA ASN A 95 1.51 -12.07 -6.52
C ASN A 95 1.83 -12.09 -8.03
N ILE A 96 1.08 -11.37 -8.86
CA ILE A 96 1.40 -11.24 -10.28
C ILE A 96 2.79 -10.61 -10.46
N LEU A 97 3.06 -9.48 -9.79
CA LEU A 97 4.37 -8.83 -9.87
C LEU A 97 5.51 -9.70 -9.35
N GLN A 98 5.27 -10.49 -8.30
CA GLN A 98 6.26 -11.47 -7.85
C GLN A 98 6.59 -12.50 -8.91
N ASN A 99 5.59 -13.07 -9.56
CA ASN A 99 5.75 -14.11 -10.57
C ASN A 99 6.45 -13.62 -11.85
N VAL A 100 6.40 -12.33 -12.15
CA VAL A 100 7.14 -11.72 -13.26
C VAL A 100 8.47 -11.07 -12.82
N GLN A 101 8.98 -11.46 -11.65
CA GLN A 101 10.24 -10.96 -11.07
C GLN A 101 10.30 -9.44 -10.82
N ALA A 102 9.12 -8.82 -10.69
CA ALA A 102 8.98 -7.40 -10.38
C ALA A 102 8.75 -7.12 -8.89
N ASN A 103 8.92 -8.12 -8.02
CA ASN A 103 8.69 -8.06 -6.59
C ASN A 103 9.38 -6.87 -5.89
N ARG A 104 10.61 -6.57 -6.27
CA ARG A 104 11.38 -5.45 -5.70
C ARG A 104 10.71 -4.08 -5.87
N HIS A 105 9.80 -3.93 -6.83
CA HIS A 105 9.11 -2.68 -7.10
C HIS A 105 7.82 -2.49 -6.29
N LEU A 106 7.33 -3.54 -5.58
CA LEU A 106 6.10 -3.47 -4.79
C LEU A 106 6.17 -2.38 -3.71
N PHE A 107 7.23 -2.40 -2.90
CA PHE A 107 7.37 -1.42 -1.81
C PHE A 107 7.56 0.02 -2.33
N PRO A 108 8.44 0.29 -3.32
CA PRO A 108 8.55 1.61 -3.92
C PRO A 108 7.21 2.14 -4.50
N ILE A 109 6.47 1.33 -5.25
CA ILE A 109 5.17 1.74 -5.81
C ILE A 109 4.20 2.08 -4.68
N TYR A 110 4.11 1.21 -3.66
CA TYR A 110 3.23 1.40 -2.51
C TYR A 110 3.54 2.69 -1.76
N LEU A 111 4.81 2.95 -1.47
CA LEU A 111 5.23 4.13 -0.72
C LEU A 111 5.05 5.43 -1.54
N TYR A 112 5.52 5.47 -2.78
CA TYR A 112 5.43 6.67 -3.60
C TYR A 112 3.99 7.07 -3.89
N SER A 113 3.12 6.12 -4.18
CA SER A 113 1.71 6.41 -4.41
C SER A 113 1.02 6.95 -3.16
N GLY A 114 1.34 6.42 -1.98
CA GLY A 114 0.88 6.98 -0.70
C GLY A 114 1.35 8.42 -0.49
N ILE A 115 2.64 8.71 -0.73
CA ILE A 115 3.19 10.07 -0.62
C ILE A 115 2.50 11.03 -1.61
N ILE A 116 2.27 10.59 -2.86
CA ILE A 116 1.59 11.42 -3.87
C ILE A 116 0.13 11.67 -3.46
N ALA A 117 -0.56 10.67 -2.94
CA ALA A 117 -1.91 10.81 -2.42
C ALA A 117 -1.98 11.79 -1.25
N ALA A 118 -1.09 11.63 -0.26
CA ALA A 118 -0.99 12.54 0.87
C ALA A 118 -0.72 13.98 0.43
N THR A 119 0.23 14.16 -0.49
CA THR A 119 0.55 15.49 -1.05
C THR A 119 -0.67 16.11 -1.71
N SER A 120 -1.36 15.34 -2.59
CA SER A 120 -2.59 15.80 -3.23
C SER A 120 -3.64 16.20 -2.21
N TYR A 121 -3.87 15.35 -1.20
CA TYR A 121 -4.88 15.59 -0.18
C TYR A 121 -4.61 16.86 0.62
N VAL A 122 -3.37 17.08 1.03
CA VAL A 122 -2.96 18.29 1.77
C VAL A 122 -3.08 19.53 0.90
N LEU A 123 -2.69 19.48 -0.37
CA LEU A 123 -2.78 20.60 -1.30
C LEU A 123 -4.23 21.02 -1.58
N HIS A 124 -5.14 20.07 -1.66
CA HIS A 124 -6.57 20.33 -1.82
C HIS A 124 -7.29 20.65 -0.50
N LYS A 125 -6.54 20.77 0.62
CA LYS A 125 -7.08 21.14 1.94
C LYS A 125 -8.18 20.19 2.41
N GLY A 126 -7.95 18.89 2.26
CA GLY A 126 -8.93 17.89 2.73
C GLY A 126 -9.30 18.08 4.20
N HIS A 127 -10.57 17.99 4.49
CA HIS A 127 -11.12 18.22 5.85
C HIS A 127 -11.40 16.91 6.59
N GLU A 128 -11.71 15.86 5.83
CA GLU A 128 -11.97 14.54 6.39
C GLU A 128 -10.66 13.76 6.60
N PRO A 129 -10.66 12.74 7.44
CA PRO A 129 -9.47 11.89 7.63
C PRO A 129 -9.15 11.07 6.37
N LEU A 130 -7.93 11.18 5.83
CA LEU A 130 -7.44 10.25 4.82
C LEU A 130 -6.82 9.02 5.51
N ILE A 131 -7.27 7.82 5.13
CA ILE A 131 -6.89 6.57 5.76
C ILE A 131 -6.93 5.40 4.77
N GLY A 132 -5.99 4.48 4.89
CA GLY A 132 -6.02 3.20 4.18
C GLY A 132 -5.12 3.11 2.97
N ALA A 133 -4.91 1.86 2.56
CA ALA A 133 -4.00 1.47 1.49
C ALA A 133 -4.62 1.55 0.08
N GLN A 134 -5.88 1.95 -0.05
CA GLN A 134 -6.62 1.87 -1.32
C GLN A 134 -5.87 2.50 -2.49
N THR A 135 -5.30 3.68 -2.28
CA THR A 135 -4.51 4.40 -3.29
C THR A 135 -3.28 3.62 -3.73
N SER A 136 -2.54 3.06 -2.77
CA SER A 136 -1.31 2.32 -3.05
C SER A 136 -1.59 0.97 -3.70
N VAL A 137 -2.69 0.32 -3.33
CA VAL A 137 -3.14 -0.91 -3.98
C VAL A 137 -3.59 -0.62 -5.41
N LEU A 138 -4.30 0.49 -5.66
CA LEU A 138 -4.65 0.92 -7.00
C LEU A 138 -3.40 1.19 -7.86
N ALA A 139 -2.38 1.84 -7.30
CA ALA A 139 -1.12 2.09 -8.00
C ALA A 139 -0.41 0.79 -8.39
N ILE A 140 -0.39 -0.21 -7.49
CA ILE A 140 0.17 -1.54 -7.79
C ILE A 140 -0.65 -2.23 -8.89
N ALA A 141 -1.99 -2.14 -8.87
CA ALA A 141 -2.85 -2.67 -9.91
C ALA A 141 -2.55 -2.01 -11.27
N MET A 142 -2.46 -0.67 -11.29
CA MET A 142 -2.14 0.09 -12.51
C MET A 142 -0.73 -0.24 -13.04
N ALA A 143 0.26 -0.36 -12.16
CA ALA A 143 1.60 -0.80 -12.55
C ALA A 143 1.58 -2.22 -13.14
N THR A 144 0.80 -3.14 -12.56
CA THR A 144 0.66 -4.52 -13.03
C THR A 144 0.10 -4.59 -14.44
N ILE A 145 -0.91 -3.78 -14.78
CA ILE A 145 -1.47 -3.69 -16.15
C ILE A 145 -0.37 -3.33 -17.17
N VAL A 146 0.56 -2.48 -16.79
CA VAL A 146 1.65 -2.05 -17.68
C VAL A 146 2.77 -3.09 -17.74
N ILE A 147 3.20 -3.60 -16.59
CA ILE A 147 4.36 -4.52 -16.49
C ILE A 147 4.01 -5.90 -17.05
N ALA A 148 2.86 -6.44 -16.67
CA ALA A 148 2.46 -7.82 -16.96
C ALA A 148 1.04 -7.95 -17.53
N PRO A 149 0.67 -7.25 -18.61
CA PRO A 149 -0.72 -7.17 -19.08
C PRO A 149 -1.30 -8.54 -19.50
N LYS A 150 -0.46 -9.42 -20.04
CA LYS A 150 -0.84 -10.73 -20.55
C LYS A 150 -0.71 -11.85 -19.50
N TYR A 151 -0.22 -11.55 -18.31
CA TYR A 151 -0.16 -12.55 -17.24
C TYR A 151 -1.57 -13.01 -16.88
N THR A 152 -1.78 -14.33 -16.79
CA THR A 152 -3.09 -14.91 -16.47
C THR A 152 -3.05 -15.57 -15.11
N ILE A 153 -4.05 -15.28 -14.27
CA ILE A 153 -4.30 -16.05 -13.05
C ILE A 153 -5.36 -17.13 -13.32
N LEU A 154 -5.41 -18.14 -12.48
CA LEU A 154 -6.38 -19.25 -12.59
C LEU A 154 -6.36 -19.92 -13.99
N SER A 155 -5.16 -20.08 -14.56
CA SER A 155 -4.97 -20.66 -15.92
C SER A 155 -5.56 -22.06 -16.08
N ASN A 156 -5.80 -22.77 -14.97
CA ASN A 156 -6.45 -24.08 -14.96
C ASN A 156 -7.97 -24.00 -15.16
N ILE A 157 -8.55 -22.80 -15.09
CA ILE A 157 -9.99 -22.57 -15.25
C ILE A 157 -10.22 -21.69 -16.47
N ALA A 158 -10.85 -22.21 -17.52
CA ALA A 158 -11.32 -21.45 -18.69
C ALA A 158 -10.30 -20.51 -19.35
N LYS A 159 -9.02 -20.91 -19.51
CA LYS A 159 -7.90 -20.13 -20.06
C LYS A 159 -7.36 -19.02 -19.15
N GLY A 160 -7.87 -18.91 -17.94
CA GLY A 160 -7.41 -17.92 -16.96
C GLY A 160 -7.94 -16.48 -17.20
N ILE A 161 -7.74 -15.63 -16.20
CA ILE A 161 -8.14 -14.22 -16.23
C ILE A 161 -6.87 -13.38 -16.43
N PRO A 162 -6.78 -12.55 -17.48
CA PRO A 162 -5.60 -11.74 -17.71
C PRO A 162 -5.51 -10.56 -16.72
N ALA A 163 -4.28 -10.18 -16.34
CA ALA A 163 -4.01 -9.14 -15.37
C ALA A 163 -4.65 -7.78 -15.75
N TRP A 164 -4.66 -7.44 -17.04
CA TRP A 164 -5.27 -6.19 -17.50
C TRP A 164 -6.77 -6.11 -17.20
N LEU A 165 -7.49 -7.24 -17.32
CA LEU A 165 -8.92 -7.29 -17.02
C LEU A 165 -9.19 -7.12 -15.54
N LEU A 166 -8.38 -7.76 -14.68
CA LEU A 166 -8.47 -7.59 -13.23
C LEU A 166 -8.18 -6.16 -12.81
N GLY A 167 -7.15 -5.54 -13.40
CA GLY A 167 -6.81 -4.17 -13.10
C GLY A 167 -7.89 -3.18 -13.51
N ILE A 168 -8.52 -3.36 -14.69
CA ILE A 168 -9.67 -2.55 -15.11
C ILE A 168 -10.86 -2.79 -14.16
N LEU A 169 -11.16 -4.04 -13.80
CA LEU A 169 -12.22 -4.33 -12.85
C LEU A 169 -12.01 -3.62 -11.51
N TYR A 170 -10.79 -3.68 -10.98
CA TYR A 170 -10.47 -3.00 -9.73
C TYR A 170 -10.54 -1.47 -9.87
N ALA A 171 -10.10 -0.91 -10.99
CA ALA A 171 -10.24 0.52 -11.27
C ALA A 171 -11.72 0.96 -11.33
N ILE A 172 -12.60 0.15 -11.92
CA ILE A 172 -14.05 0.41 -11.95
C ILE A 172 -14.64 0.35 -10.53
N ILE A 173 -14.28 -0.67 -9.74
CA ILE A 173 -14.74 -0.77 -8.34
C ILE A 173 -14.29 0.47 -7.55
N THR A 174 -13.03 0.90 -7.72
CA THR A 174 -12.52 2.10 -7.07
C THR A 174 -13.24 3.35 -7.58
N ALA A 175 -13.50 3.49 -8.87
CA ALA A 175 -14.25 4.61 -9.44
C ALA A 175 -15.68 4.72 -8.89
N LEU A 176 -16.33 3.59 -8.64
CA LEU A 176 -17.65 3.57 -7.99
C LEU A 176 -17.56 4.05 -6.52
N SER A 177 -16.49 3.70 -5.80
CA SER A 177 -16.31 4.18 -4.43
C SER A 177 -16.05 5.69 -4.34
N ILE A 178 -15.44 6.29 -5.36
CA ILE A 178 -15.18 7.74 -5.44
C ILE A 178 -16.48 8.57 -5.33
N THR A 179 -17.61 8.04 -5.74
CA THR A 179 -18.91 8.75 -5.68
C THR A 179 -19.43 8.93 -4.24
N THR A 180 -18.85 8.27 -3.26
CA THR A 180 -19.30 8.25 -1.86
C THR A 180 -18.33 8.95 -0.90
N ILE A 181 -17.22 9.46 -1.40
CA ILE A 181 -16.16 10.13 -0.63
C ILE A 181 -16.00 11.60 -1.04
N SER A 182 -15.17 12.33 -0.31
CA SER A 182 -14.90 13.73 -0.64
C SER A 182 -14.17 13.90 -1.97
N ILE A 183 -14.28 15.09 -2.56
CA ILE A 183 -13.63 15.38 -3.83
C ILE A 183 -12.09 15.39 -3.68
N GLU A 184 -11.59 15.84 -2.54
CA GLU A 184 -10.16 15.89 -2.20
C GLU A 184 -9.57 14.48 -2.07
N GLU A 185 -10.31 13.57 -1.45
CA GLU A 185 -9.95 12.17 -1.34
C GLU A 185 -9.99 11.50 -2.71
N SER A 186 -10.98 11.82 -3.53
CA SER A 186 -11.11 11.34 -4.91
C SER A 186 -9.88 11.71 -5.76
N PHE A 187 -9.42 12.98 -5.70
CA PHE A 187 -8.20 13.42 -6.36
C PHE A 187 -6.97 12.66 -5.85
N SER A 188 -6.89 12.41 -4.55
CA SER A 188 -5.78 11.65 -3.95
C SER A 188 -5.72 10.23 -4.46
N ILE A 189 -6.86 9.54 -4.56
CA ILE A 189 -6.95 8.17 -5.08
C ILE A 189 -6.55 8.14 -6.56
N VAL A 190 -7.07 9.05 -7.37
CA VAL A 190 -6.78 9.10 -8.81
C VAL A 190 -5.30 9.39 -9.06
N LEU A 191 -4.74 10.44 -8.44
CA LEU A 191 -3.34 10.81 -8.65
C LEU A 191 -2.38 9.75 -8.11
N GLY A 192 -2.67 9.18 -6.94
CA GLY A 192 -1.88 8.10 -6.41
C GLY A 192 -1.96 6.84 -7.30
N GLY A 193 -3.14 6.46 -7.78
CA GLY A 193 -3.30 5.36 -8.73
C GLY A 193 -2.54 5.58 -10.04
N LEU A 194 -2.63 6.78 -10.62
CA LEU A 194 -1.91 7.15 -11.85
C LEU A 194 -0.39 7.14 -11.66
N SER A 195 0.10 7.38 -10.44
CA SER A 195 1.54 7.29 -10.15
C SER A 195 2.09 5.87 -10.38
N GLY A 196 1.28 4.84 -10.19
CA GLY A 196 1.63 3.45 -10.51
C GLY A 196 1.84 3.24 -12.00
N LEU A 197 0.99 3.82 -12.86
CA LEU A 197 1.20 3.81 -14.31
C LEU A 197 2.52 4.50 -14.68
N LEU A 198 2.74 5.70 -14.13
CA LEU A 198 3.96 6.47 -14.40
C LEU A 198 5.20 5.69 -13.98
N TYR A 199 5.19 5.10 -12.77
CA TYR A 199 6.28 4.27 -12.28
C TYR A 199 6.60 3.12 -13.24
N ALA A 200 5.57 2.40 -13.68
CA ALA A 200 5.73 1.26 -14.59
C ALA A 200 6.22 1.67 -15.98
N PHE A 201 5.78 2.81 -16.51
CA PHE A 201 6.27 3.35 -17.76
C PHE A 201 7.74 3.79 -17.68
N LEU A 202 8.14 4.43 -16.57
CA LEU A 202 9.53 4.79 -16.33
C LEU A 202 10.41 3.53 -16.20
N LEU A 203 9.92 2.52 -15.50
CA LEU A 203 10.63 1.24 -15.39
C LEU A 203 10.84 0.57 -16.75
N LYS A 204 9.86 0.62 -17.65
CA LYS A 204 10.02 0.12 -19.03
C LYS A 204 11.04 0.92 -19.86
N LYS A 205 11.34 2.14 -19.46
CA LYS A 205 12.42 2.97 -20.02
C LYS A 205 13.75 2.81 -19.27
N GLU A 206 13.87 1.74 -18.46
CA GLU A 206 15.06 1.45 -17.66
C GLU A 206 15.34 2.48 -16.53
N ILE A 207 14.37 3.33 -16.21
CA ILE A 207 14.46 4.28 -15.10
C ILE A 207 13.87 3.63 -13.86
N ASP A 208 14.73 3.09 -12.98
CA ASP A 208 14.33 2.46 -11.72
C ASP A 208 14.32 3.47 -10.57
N LEU A 209 13.13 4.03 -10.28
CA LEU A 209 12.92 4.94 -9.15
C LEU A 209 13.08 4.27 -7.78
N GLY A 210 13.01 2.93 -7.72
CA GLY A 210 13.16 2.15 -6.48
C GLY A 210 14.59 1.74 -6.17
N ALA A 211 15.55 1.95 -7.07
CA ALA A 211 16.93 1.46 -6.95
C ALA A 211 17.64 1.92 -5.67
N TRP A 212 17.38 3.13 -5.19
CA TRP A 212 17.96 3.65 -3.95
C TRP A 212 17.42 2.93 -2.71
N MET A 213 16.13 2.59 -2.68
CA MET A 213 15.54 1.82 -1.58
C MET A 213 16.16 0.44 -1.48
N HIS A 214 16.40 -0.23 -2.61
CA HIS A 214 17.05 -1.54 -2.62
C HIS A 214 18.47 -1.47 -2.08
N ARG A 215 19.21 -0.43 -2.46
CA ARG A 215 20.57 -0.21 -1.92
C ARG A 215 20.55 0.03 -0.42
N LEU A 216 19.58 0.82 0.08
CA LEU A 216 19.42 1.08 1.51
C LEU A 216 19.06 -0.21 2.27
N LEU A 217 18.06 -0.95 1.79
CA LEU A 217 17.60 -2.19 2.42
C LEU A 217 18.67 -3.29 2.41
N SER A 218 19.42 -3.42 1.32
CA SER A 218 20.55 -4.36 1.24
C SER A 218 21.68 -3.98 2.19
N SER A 219 21.96 -2.68 2.34
CA SER A 219 22.95 -2.19 3.30
C SER A 219 22.56 -2.50 4.74
N ILE A 220 21.29 -2.28 5.11
CA ILE A 220 20.76 -2.61 6.44
C ILE A 220 20.85 -4.12 6.68
N ASN A 221 20.41 -4.94 5.71
CA ASN A 221 20.46 -6.38 5.84
C ASN A 221 21.90 -6.89 6.03
N ASN A 222 22.85 -6.38 5.25
CA ASN A 222 24.28 -6.72 5.39
C ASN A 222 24.88 -6.29 6.74
N SER A 223 24.31 -5.25 7.36
CA SER A 223 24.74 -4.80 8.70
C SER A 223 24.19 -5.66 9.82
N LEU A 224 23.03 -6.30 9.59
CA LEU A 224 22.36 -7.17 10.57
C LEU A 224 22.78 -8.63 10.47
N THR A 225 23.37 -9.07 9.35
CA THR A 225 23.92 -10.41 9.20
C THR A 225 25.33 -10.45 9.78
N PRO A 226 25.61 -11.29 10.81
CA PRO A 226 26.97 -11.44 11.32
C PRO A 226 27.90 -11.91 10.20
N LYS A 227 29.03 -11.21 10.02
CA LYS A 227 30.11 -11.73 9.17
C LYS A 227 30.67 -12.97 9.87
N SER A 228 30.35 -14.15 9.34
CA SER A 228 31.00 -15.41 9.73
C SER A 228 32.46 -15.42 9.32
#